data_c2c915913a94636438c8688d41b9fc86
#
_entry.id   c2c915913a94636438c8688d41b9fc86
#
_cell.length_a   1.000
_cell.length_b   1.000
_cell.length_c   1.000
_cell.angle_alpha   90.00
_cell.angle_beta   90.00
_cell.angle_gamma   90.00
#
_symmetry.space_group_name_H-M   'P 1'
#
loop_
_entity.id
_entity.type
_entity.pdbx_description
1 polymer ?
#
loop_
_entity_poly.entity_id
_entity_poly.type
_entity_poly.pdbx_seq_one_letter_code
_entity_poly.pdbx_strand_id
1 'polypeptide(L)'
;MFLGKTAWKVIIFITLISARFVDAEQLGGFDFTGSGFLTLAAGKMLGGTSAMAFGRNCPCFTSDYAQGAVYDGRSGLQLGPDSKLGLQGIANLIDSPFSATAQVVSRGAENGRADIEWLYGNYKLSADTDIQLGRKRLPMFYYSDIQDVGFALPWTHLPPQMYGWEVVNYNGANITHRDRWGDWAATMNLLAGNENVEDSGYWQIYNGQQSQSSVKWDHILGGDLSLMRDWFEMRLVYIQSDTSRVITNSITPVTDPFLLGNVTQQKIYSVAFNIDTSDWLARSEFLVIDRPGAGFRDHAQLGAVGRRFGHWLLLATISQYRSEAIVSMGADPQGQEAHTDRAVTLRYDLNDASDVKVQIDDQKDQGGINWSPRYGDSQLLTIAYDRVF
;
A
#
# COMPACT_ATOMS: atom_id res chain seq x y z
N MET A 1 30.43 14.17 27.20
CA MET A 1 29.44 13.30 27.82
C MET A 1 28.07 13.73 27.35
N PHE A 2 27.73 13.32 26.10
CA PHE A 2 26.46 13.62 25.44
C PHE A 2 25.87 12.28 25.01
N LEU A 3 25.13 11.63 25.91
CA LEU A 3 24.19 10.56 25.54
C LEU A 3 22.89 11.27 25.16
N GLY A 4 22.71 11.41 23.84
CA GLY A 4 21.72 12.28 23.28
C GLY A 4 20.28 11.77 23.44
N LYS A 5 19.38 12.73 23.35
CA LYS A 5 17.91 12.64 23.40
C LYS A 5 17.27 11.55 22.51
N THR A 6 18.04 10.90 21.65
CA THR A 6 17.62 9.79 20.76
C THR A 6 17.45 8.46 21.50
N ALA A 7 18.25 8.19 22.54
CA ALA A 7 18.16 6.94 23.31
C ALA A 7 16.88 6.86 24.16
N TRP A 8 16.36 8.01 24.61
CA TRP A 8 15.12 8.07 25.39
C TRP A 8 13.87 7.79 24.55
N LYS A 9 13.88 8.18 23.26
CA LYS A 9 12.76 7.91 22.36
C LYS A 9 12.63 6.41 22.03
N VAL A 10 13.77 5.71 21.93
CA VAL A 10 13.80 4.26 21.69
C VAL A 10 13.33 3.47 22.92
N ILE A 11 13.67 3.92 24.14
CA ILE A 11 13.30 3.25 25.41
C ILE A 11 11.80 3.38 25.68
N ILE A 12 11.17 4.53 25.36
CA ILE A 12 9.70 4.71 25.48
C ILE A 12 8.96 3.80 24.48
N PHE A 13 9.54 3.60 23.29
CA PHE A 13 8.97 2.71 22.27
C PHE A 13 8.99 1.22 22.70
N ILE A 14 10.06 0.78 23.35
CA ILE A 14 10.22 -0.63 23.81
C ILE A 14 9.27 -0.95 24.98
N THR A 15 8.93 0.02 25.83
CA THR A 15 8.04 -0.20 26.98
C THR A 15 6.56 -0.31 26.57
N LEU A 16 6.15 0.27 25.43
CA LEU A 16 4.80 0.12 24.87
C LEU A 16 4.54 -1.25 24.20
N ILE A 17 5.62 -1.98 23.84
CA ILE A 17 5.55 -3.29 23.15
C ILE A 17 5.04 -4.42 24.07
N SER A 18 5.01 -4.22 25.39
CA SER A 18 4.52 -5.22 26.34
C SER A 18 3.03 -5.10 26.70
N ALA A 19 2.31 -4.12 26.15
CA ALA A 19 0.88 -3.99 26.37
C ALA A 19 0.14 -5.10 25.62
N ARG A 20 -0.44 -6.04 26.34
CA ARG A 20 -1.43 -6.97 25.79
C ARG A 20 -2.75 -6.20 25.72
N PHE A 21 -3.10 -5.67 24.55
CA PHE A 21 -4.43 -5.19 24.27
C PHE A 21 -5.30 -6.38 23.79
N VAL A 22 -5.72 -7.21 24.69
CA VAL A 22 -6.73 -8.24 24.42
C VAL A 22 -7.50 -8.46 25.69
N ASP A 23 -8.46 -7.57 25.97
CA ASP A 23 -9.61 -7.91 26.77
C ASP A 23 -10.77 -7.06 26.24
N ALA A 24 -11.87 -7.72 25.88
CA ALA A 24 -13.12 -7.05 25.57
C ALA A 24 -13.59 -6.35 26.85
N GLU A 25 -13.52 -5.03 26.89
CA GLU A 25 -13.97 -4.24 28.02
C GLU A 25 -15.37 -3.70 27.73
N GLN A 26 -16.33 -4.07 28.57
CA GLN A 26 -17.70 -3.56 28.47
C GLN A 26 -17.80 -2.22 29.17
N LEU A 27 -18.09 -1.18 28.44
CA LEU A 27 -18.29 0.17 28.97
C LEU A 27 -19.54 0.82 28.35
N GLY A 28 -20.52 1.18 29.18
CA GLY A 28 -21.65 1.98 28.73
C GLY A 28 -22.51 1.37 27.63
N GLY A 29 -22.66 0.02 27.59
CA GLY A 29 -23.44 -0.67 26.56
C GLY A 29 -22.66 -1.01 25.29
N PHE A 30 -21.35 -0.80 25.28
CA PHE A 30 -20.45 -1.19 24.20
C PHE A 30 -19.48 -2.29 24.65
N ASP A 31 -19.14 -3.15 23.71
CA ASP A 31 -18.06 -4.12 23.79
C ASP A 31 -16.90 -3.63 22.93
N PHE A 32 -15.73 -3.36 23.55
CA PHE A 32 -14.55 -2.80 22.90
C PHE A 32 -13.48 -3.86 22.68
N THR A 33 -12.95 -3.92 21.47
CA THR A 33 -11.79 -4.74 21.12
C THR A 33 -10.69 -3.85 20.55
N GLY A 34 -9.48 -3.95 21.11
CA GLY A 34 -8.29 -3.26 20.61
C GLY A 34 -7.31 -4.22 19.96
N SER A 35 -6.61 -3.79 18.96
CA SER A 35 -5.51 -4.52 18.33
C SER A 35 -4.48 -3.53 17.76
N GLY A 36 -3.30 -4.04 17.43
CA GLY A 36 -2.27 -3.20 16.83
C GLY A 36 -1.24 -4.01 16.07
N PHE A 37 -0.41 -3.28 15.34
CA PHE A 37 0.72 -3.85 14.61
C PHE A 37 1.92 -2.91 14.63
N LEU A 38 3.10 -3.50 14.55
CA LEU A 38 4.38 -2.81 14.51
C LEU A 38 5.25 -3.44 13.43
N THR A 39 5.84 -2.61 12.58
CA THR A 39 6.95 -2.95 11.70
C THR A 39 8.14 -2.08 12.06
N LEU A 40 9.26 -2.69 12.44
CA LEU A 40 10.55 -2.02 12.58
C LEU A 40 11.45 -2.49 11.44
N ALA A 41 11.70 -1.59 10.49
CA ALA A 41 12.49 -1.92 9.30
C ALA A 41 13.76 -1.07 9.23
N ALA A 42 14.80 -1.67 8.66
CA ALA A 42 16.07 -1.03 8.38
C ALA A 42 16.54 -1.41 6.99
N GLY A 43 16.74 -0.42 6.12
CA GLY A 43 17.20 -0.65 4.76
C GLY A 43 18.51 0.07 4.45
N LYS A 44 19.25 -0.46 3.48
CA LYS A 44 20.50 0.09 2.97
C LYS A 44 20.60 -0.11 1.47
N MET A 45 20.88 0.98 0.75
CA MET A 45 21.22 0.89 -0.66
C MET A 45 22.55 0.15 -0.83
N LEU A 46 22.55 -0.91 -1.62
CA LEU A 46 23.76 -1.70 -1.95
C LEU A 46 24.46 -1.18 -3.21
N GLY A 47 23.69 -0.59 -4.14
CA GLY A 47 24.18 -0.07 -5.40
C GLY A 47 23.07 0.52 -6.26
N GLY A 48 23.45 0.99 -7.44
CA GLY A 48 22.54 1.56 -8.42
C GLY A 48 23.08 2.80 -9.10
N THR A 49 22.24 3.55 -9.78
CA THR A 49 22.59 4.76 -10.51
C THR A 49 22.82 5.91 -9.54
N SER A 50 24.05 6.42 -9.49
CA SER A 50 24.40 7.57 -8.66
C SER A 50 24.07 8.86 -9.38
N ALA A 51 23.11 9.63 -8.89
CA ALA A 51 22.69 10.92 -9.44
C ALA A 51 21.94 11.73 -8.40
N MET A 52 21.82 13.03 -8.62
CA MET A 52 20.80 13.86 -7.95
C MET A 52 19.51 13.76 -8.73
N ALA A 53 18.47 13.22 -8.11
CA ALA A 53 17.15 13.09 -8.73
C ALA A 53 16.05 13.58 -7.78
N PHE A 54 15.23 14.54 -8.23
CA PHE A 54 14.12 15.13 -7.51
C PHE A 54 14.43 15.56 -6.05
N GLY A 55 15.63 16.15 -5.87
CA GLY A 55 16.12 16.61 -4.55
C GLY A 55 16.69 15.50 -3.67
N ARG A 56 16.92 14.30 -4.19
CA ARG A 56 17.50 13.15 -3.48
C ARG A 56 18.86 12.79 -4.07
N ASN A 57 19.75 12.33 -3.20
CA ASN A 57 21.05 11.78 -3.62
C ASN A 57 20.89 10.26 -3.81
N CYS A 58 20.80 9.82 -5.06
CA CYS A 58 20.63 8.42 -5.41
C CYS A 58 21.98 7.69 -5.49
N PRO A 59 22.03 6.32 -5.41
CA PRO A 59 20.96 5.39 -5.78
C PRO A 59 19.76 5.44 -4.83
N CYS A 60 18.52 5.40 -5.40
CA CYS A 60 17.27 5.51 -4.67
C CYS A 60 16.35 4.35 -5.00
N PHE A 61 15.63 3.86 -3.99
CA PHE A 61 14.58 2.87 -4.13
C PHE A 61 13.32 3.37 -3.44
N THR A 62 12.20 3.39 -4.15
CA THR A 62 10.89 3.72 -3.57
C THR A 62 10.22 2.45 -3.09
N SER A 63 10.08 2.28 -1.79
CA SER A 63 9.43 1.11 -1.19
C SER A 63 7.90 1.26 -1.05
N ASP A 64 7.42 2.50 -0.97
CA ASP A 64 5.98 2.82 -0.95
C ASP A 64 5.75 4.16 -1.65
N TYR A 65 5.16 4.11 -2.85
CA TYR A 65 4.86 5.31 -3.63
C TYR A 65 3.75 6.16 -2.98
N ALA A 66 2.73 5.53 -2.42
CA ALA A 66 1.59 6.24 -1.83
C ALA A 66 2.04 7.16 -0.69
N GLN A 67 3.00 6.69 0.12
CA GLN A 67 3.52 7.39 1.30
C GLN A 67 4.84 8.14 1.04
N GLY A 68 5.35 8.10 -0.18
CA GLY A 68 6.62 8.73 -0.51
C GLY A 68 7.83 8.12 0.21
N ALA A 69 7.77 6.83 0.54
CA ALA A 69 8.84 6.13 1.23
C ALA A 69 9.98 5.81 0.28
N VAL A 70 11.12 6.46 0.48
CA VAL A 70 12.29 6.32 -0.39
C VAL A 70 13.54 6.06 0.43
N TYR A 71 14.26 4.99 0.10
CA TYR A 71 15.64 4.77 0.50
C TYR A 71 16.55 5.50 -0.47
N ASP A 72 17.49 6.28 0.02
CA ASP A 72 18.43 7.07 -0.80
C ASP A 72 19.90 6.68 -0.58
N GLY A 73 20.81 7.29 -1.30
CA GLY A 73 22.24 6.96 -1.30
C GLY A 73 23.01 7.41 -0.07
N ARG A 74 22.33 7.84 1.02
CA ARG A 74 23.03 8.20 2.26
C ARG A 74 23.71 6.99 2.88
N SER A 75 24.86 7.21 3.55
CA SER A 75 25.58 6.14 4.23
C SER A 75 24.85 5.66 5.48
N GLY A 76 24.87 4.34 5.70
CA GLY A 76 24.30 3.71 6.89
C GLY A 76 22.90 3.11 6.66
N LEU A 77 22.32 2.63 7.75
CA LEU A 77 20.97 2.06 7.77
C LEU A 77 19.92 3.16 7.88
N GLN A 78 18.87 3.05 7.10
CA GLN A 78 17.72 3.96 7.11
C GLN A 78 16.52 3.24 7.73
N LEU A 79 16.01 3.76 8.84
CA LEU A 79 14.92 3.15 9.61
C LEU A 79 13.52 3.71 9.24
N GLY A 80 13.48 4.88 8.58
CA GLY A 80 12.23 5.60 8.33
C GLY A 80 11.31 4.94 7.30
N PRO A 81 11.80 4.60 6.09
CA PRO A 81 10.90 4.32 4.95
C PRO A 81 9.81 3.28 5.24
N ASP A 82 10.15 2.12 5.79
CA ASP A 82 9.20 1.01 5.98
C ASP A 82 8.75 0.79 7.43
N SER A 83 9.28 1.57 8.41
CA SER A 83 8.85 1.44 9.81
C SER A 83 7.49 2.08 10.05
N LYS A 84 6.58 1.35 10.71
CA LYS A 84 5.22 1.80 10.99
C LYS A 84 4.64 1.17 12.26
N LEU A 85 3.70 1.90 12.87
CA LEU A 85 2.91 1.47 14.02
C LEU A 85 1.44 1.78 13.75
N GLY A 86 0.59 0.77 13.85
CA GLY A 86 -0.86 0.92 13.73
C GLY A 86 -1.58 0.49 14.99
N LEU A 87 -2.66 1.20 15.32
CA LEU A 87 -3.60 0.86 16.38
C LEU A 87 -5.01 0.84 15.81
N GLN A 88 -5.77 -0.18 16.17
CA GLN A 88 -7.15 -0.34 15.75
C GLN A 88 -8.05 -0.59 16.95
N GLY A 89 -9.20 0.07 16.96
CA GLY A 89 -10.28 -0.14 17.92
C GLY A 89 -11.58 -0.49 17.21
N ILE A 90 -12.32 -1.44 17.77
CA ILE A 90 -13.67 -1.80 17.34
C ILE A 90 -14.59 -1.65 18.55
N ALA A 91 -15.69 -0.92 18.38
CA ALA A 91 -16.76 -0.78 19.36
C ALA A 91 -18.02 -1.43 18.81
N ASN A 92 -18.50 -2.49 19.45
CA ASN A 92 -19.77 -3.15 19.13
C ASN A 92 -20.84 -2.67 20.12
N LEU A 93 -21.96 -2.20 19.62
CA LEU A 93 -23.11 -1.88 20.48
C LEU A 93 -23.81 -3.20 20.87
N ILE A 94 -23.87 -3.48 22.19
CA ILE A 94 -24.44 -4.74 22.73
C ILE A 94 -25.90 -4.87 22.31
N ASP A 95 -26.27 -6.08 21.92
CA ASP A 95 -27.63 -6.44 21.43
C ASP A 95 -28.08 -5.61 20.22
N SER A 96 -27.14 -5.15 19.40
CA SER A 96 -27.41 -4.30 18.26
C SER A 96 -26.63 -4.75 17.02
N PRO A 97 -27.13 -4.52 15.80
CA PRO A 97 -26.40 -4.76 14.57
C PRO A 97 -25.33 -3.69 14.26
N PHE A 98 -25.13 -2.70 15.12
CA PHE A 98 -24.21 -1.59 14.89
C PHE A 98 -22.85 -1.82 15.54
N SER A 99 -21.80 -1.48 14.79
CA SER A 99 -20.44 -1.36 15.30
C SER A 99 -19.72 -0.19 14.64
N ALA A 100 -18.60 0.23 15.22
CA ALA A 100 -17.72 1.24 14.66
C ALA A 100 -16.27 0.76 14.73
N THR A 101 -15.49 1.08 13.70
CA THR A 101 -14.06 0.76 13.61
C THR A 101 -13.25 2.01 13.37
N ALA A 102 -12.16 2.18 14.12
CA ALA A 102 -11.16 3.21 13.87
C ALA A 102 -9.77 2.58 13.82
N GLN A 103 -8.95 2.98 12.85
CA GLN A 103 -7.55 2.59 12.72
C GLN A 103 -6.70 3.83 12.45
N VAL A 104 -5.61 3.96 13.21
CA VAL A 104 -4.62 5.03 13.06
C VAL A 104 -3.27 4.39 12.79
N VAL A 105 -2.55 4.89 11.80
CA VAL A 105 -1.21 4.41 11.43
C VAL A 105 -0.22 5.56 11.43
N SER A 106 0.88 5.39 12.14
CA SER A 106 2.04 6.30 12.13
C SER A 106 3.16 5.67 11.33
N ARG A 107 3.71 6.43 10.35
CA ARG A 107 4.73 5.95 9.42
C ARG A 107 6.03 6.72 9.55
N GLY A 108 7.14 6.01 9.56
CA GLY A 108 8.47 6.60 9.56
C GLY A 108 8.78 7.36 8.26
N ALA A 109 8.21 6.94 7.12
CA ALA A 109 8.28 7.66 5.85
C ALA A 109 7.77 9.11 5.96
N GLU A 110 6.79 9.33 6.82
CA GLU A 110 6.14 10.62 7.07
C GLU A 110 6.63 11.28 8.38
N ASN A 111 7.85 10.96 8.80
CA ASN A 111 8.46 11.47 10.04
C ASN A 111 7.65 11.15 11.32
N GLY A 112 6.90 10.07 11.32
CA GLY A 112 6.08 9.64 12.44
C GLY A 112 4.71 10.31 12.51
N ARG A 113 4.27 11.00 11.45
CA ARG A 113 2.87 11.48 11.36
C ARG A 113 1.92 10.31 11.48
N ALA A 114 0.82 10.53 12.19
CA ALA A 114 -0.23 9.55 12.38
C ALA A 114 -1.46 9.96 11.57
N ASP A 115 -1.94 9.05 10.72
CA ASP A 115 -3.08 9.26 9.86
C ASP A 115 -4.20 8.28 10.19
N ILE A 116 -5.44 8.72 10.05
CA ILE A 116 -6.63 7.89 10.19
C ILE A 116 -6.83 7.13 8.88
N GLU A 117 -6.57 5.82 8.92
CA GLU A 117 -6.72 4.95 7.77
C GLU A 117 -8.14 4.41 7.64
N TRP A 118 -8.73 4.03 8.78
CA TRP A 118 -10.12 3.61 8.85
C TRP A 118 -10.87 4.40 9.92
N LEU A 119 -12.07 4.83 9.57
CA LEU A 119 -13.04 5.40 10.50
C LEU A 119 -14.44 5.20 9.89
N TYR A 120 -15.10 4.12 10.24
CA TYR A 120 -16.40 3.80 9.68
C TYR A 120 -17.36 3.17 10.69
N GLY A 121 -18.63 3.44 10.49
CA GLY A 121 -19.73 2.71 11.10
C GLY A 121 -20.12 1.51 10.26
N ASN A 122 -20.49 0.40 10.89
CA ASN A 122 -20.96 -0.82 10.27
C ASN A 122 -22.37 -1.15 10.78
N TYR A 123 -23.26 -1.51 9.86
CA TYR A 123 -24.59 -2.02 10.14
C TYR A 123 -24.74 -3.40 9.53
N LYS A 124 -24.95 -4.41 10.37
CA LYS A 124 -25.20 -5.78 9.96
C LYS A 124 -26.65 -5.95 9.50
N LEU A 125 -26.87 -5.87 8.19
CA LEU A 125 -28.21 -5.95 7.57
C LEU A 125 -28.79 -7.37 7.67
N SER A 126 -27.94 -8.39 7.52
CA SER A 126 -28.27 -9.81 7.67
C SER A 126 -27.08 -10.59 8.20
N ALA A 127 -27.20 -11.92 8.32
CA ALA A 127 -26.07 -12.77 8.67
C ALA A 127 -24.89 -12.65 7.67
N ASP A 128 -25.22 -12.39 6.41
CA ASP A 128 -24.28 -12.43 5.30
C ASP A 128 -24.03 -11.06 4.64
N THR A 129 -24.73 -9.99 5.10
CA THR A 129 -24.66 -8.68 4.46
C THR A 129 -24.39 -7.58 5.48
N ASP A 130 -23.33 -6.82 5.23
CA ASP A 130 -22.94 -5.63 5.99
C ASP A 130 -23.01 -4.38 5.12
N ILE A 131 -23.48 -3.27 5.71
CA ILE A 131 -23.40 -1.92 5.14
C ILE A 131 -22.42 -1.12 5.98
N GLN A 132 -21.48 -0.44 5.35
CA GLN A 132 -20.47 0.36 6.02
C GLN A 132 -20.47 1.78 5.47
N LEU A 133 -20.26 2.76 6.35
CA LEU A 133 -20.23 4.18 6.00
C LEU A 133 -19.07 4.87 6.72
N GLY A 134 -18.22 5.54 5.97
CA GLY A 134 -17.07 6.28 6.50
C GLY A 134 -15.82 6.16 5.63
N ARG A 135 -14.65 6.31 6.29
CA ARG A 135 -13.33 6.21 5.65
C ARG A 135 -12.82 4.77 5.68
N LYS A 136 -12.42 4.27 4.51
CA LYS A 136 -11.91 2.91 4.33
C LYS A 136 -10.78 2.86 3.29
N ARG A 137 -10.07 1.72 3.24
CA ARG A 137 -9.18 1.41 2.13
C ARG A 137 -9.96 1.17 0.84
N LEU A 138 -9.42 1.69 -0.25
CA LEU A 138 -9.91 1.42 -1.58
C LEU A 138 -9.43 0.04 -2.02
N PRO A 139 -10.31 -0.91 -2.34
CA PRO A 139 -9.94 -2.31 -2.59
C PRO A 139 -9.35 -2.51 -3.99
N MET A 140 -8.40 -1.67 -4.39
CA MET A 140 -7.76 -1.67 -5.71
C MET A 140 -6.86 -2.89 -5.92
N PHE A 141 -6.18 -3.29 -4.85
CA PHE A 141 -5.18 -4.36 -4.83
C PHE A 141 -5.63 -5.50 -3.93
N TYR A 142 -5.02 -6.66 -4.11
CA TYR A 142 -5.32 -7.82 -3.26
C TYR A 142 -5.04 -7.55 -1.77
N TYR A 143 -3.90 -6.92 -1.47
CA TYR A 143 -3.50 -6.60 -0.10
C TYR A 143 -3.95 -5.22 0.41
N SER A 144 -4.85 -4.51 -0.30
CA SER A 144 -5.27 -3.14 0.08
C SER A 144 -5.62 -3.01 1.57
N ASP A 145 -6.46 -3.90 2.10
CA ASP A 145 -6.96 -3.80 3.48
C ASP A 145 -5.87 -4.02 4.54
N ILE A 146 -4.81 -4.78 4.21
CA ILE A 146 -3.75 -5.17 5.15
C ILE A 146 -2.36 -4.66 4.76
N GLN A 147 -2.28 -3.72 3.81
CA GLN A 147 -1.00 -3.24 3.27
C GLN A 147 -0.05 -2.64 4.32
N ASP A 148 -0.57 -2.19 5.46
CA ASP A 148 0.22 -1.66 6.56
C ASP A 148 0.63 -2.72 7.60
N VAL A 149 -0.01 -3.89 7.60
CA VAL A 149 0.23 -4.95 8.58
C VAL A 149 1.38 -5.84 8.10
N GLY A 150 2.61 -5.46 8.42
CA GLY A 150 3.81 -6.17 7.92
C GLY A 150 3.77 -7.67 8.20
N PHE A 151 3.33 -8.10 9.40
CA PHE A 151 3.21 -9.52 9.76
C PHE A 151 2.31 -10.32 8.79
N ALA A 152 1.29 -9.70 8.20
CA ALA A 152 0.39 -10.34 7.23
C ALA A 152 1.00 -10.47 5.83
N LEU A 153 2.12 -9.81 5.57
CA LEU A 153 2.77 -9.77 4.27
C LEU A 153 3.94 -10.77 4.23
N PRO A 154 4.16 -11.46 3.11
CA PRO A 154 5.35 -12.31 2.95
C PRO A 154 6.62 -11.51 2.64
N TRP A 155 6.52 -10.21 2.33
CA TRP A 155 7.60 -9.27 2.01
C TRP A 155 7.94 -8.35 3.20
N THR A 156 9.10 -7.67 3.14
CA THR A 156 9.42 -6.55 4.06
C THR A 156 8.59 -5.31 3.74
N HIS A 157 8.32 -5.07 2.47
CA HIS A 157 7.39 -4.09 1.92
C HIS A 157 6.69 -4.70 0.69
N LEU A 158 5.49 -4.25 0.40
CA LEU A 158 4.76 -4.69 -0.79
C LEU A 158 5.53 -4.30 -2.05
N PRO A 159 5.52 -5.13 -3.12
CA PRO A 159 6.19 -4.80 -4.39
C PRO A 159 5.70 -3.45 -4.94
N PRO A 160 6.54 -2.40 -4.94
CA PRO A 160 6.08 -1.04 -5.19
C PRO A 160 5.63 -0.81 -6.64
N GLN A 161 6.05 -1.65 -7.59
CA GLN A 161 5.58 -1.60 -8.97
C GLN A 161 4.10 -1.98 -9.10
N MET A 162 3.55 -2.71 -8.13
CA MET A 162 2.13 -3.09 -8.09
C MET A 162 1.32 -2.21 -7.14
N TYR A 163 1.84 -1.95 -5.92
CA TYR A 163 1.09 -1.32 -4.83
C TYR A 163 1.31 0.21 -4.72
N GLY A 164 1.92 0.81 -5.70
CA GLY A 164 2.27 2.23 -5.71
C GLY A 164 1.24 3.11 -6.40
N TRP A 165 0.25 3.66 -5.69
CA TRP A 165 -0.70 4.60 -6.28
C TRP A 165 -0.99 5.81 -5.39
N GLU A 166 -1.50 6.91 -5.98
CA GLU A 166 -1.68 8.20 -5.33
C GLU A 166 -2.85 8.26 -4.33
N VAL A 167 -3.86 7.41 -4.52
CA VAL A 167 -5.05 7.31 -3.66
C VAL A 167 -5.23 5.87 -3.24
N VAL A 168 -5.24 5.63 -1.94
CA VAL A 168 -5.35 4.29 -1.35
C VAL A 168 -6.55 4.16 -0.40
N ASN A 169 -7.23 5.27 -0.08
CA ASN A 169 -8.42 5.32 0.76
C ASN A 169 -9.59 5.96 0.03
N TYR A 170 -10.78 5.85 0.59
CA TYR A 170 -11.96 6.60 0.16
C TYR A 170 -12.86 6.91 1.36
N ASN A 171 -13.65 7.97 1.23
CA ASN A 171 -14.73 8.32 2.13
C ASN A 171 -16.05 8.04 1.41
N GLY A 172 -16.88 7.15 1.97
CA GLY A 172 -18.11 6.75 1.28
C GLY A 172 -18.85 5.63 1.97
N ALA A 173 -19.62 4.91 1.18
CA ALA A 173 -20.39 3.75 1.60
C ALA A 173 -19.97 2.51 0.83
N ASN A 174 -20.08 1.35 1.48
CA ASN A 174 -20.01 0.07 0.80
C ASN A 174 -20.99 -0.95 1.36
N ILE A 175 -21.35 -1.92 0.52
CA ILE A 175 -22.12 -3.10 0.87
C ILE A 175 -21.24 -4.30 0.61
N THR A 176 -21.06 -5.14 1.62
CA THR A 176 -20.36 -6.43 1.51
C THR A 176 -21.36 -7.56 1.69
N HIS A 177 -21.41 -8.46 0.73
CA HIS A 177 -22.24 -9.67 0.79
C HIS A 177 -21.39 -10.91 0.68
N ARG A 178 -21.64 -11.90 1.56
CA ARG A 178 -20.93 -13.19 1.60
C ARG A 178 -21.89 -14.30 1.30
N ASP A 179 -21.49 -15.22 0.44
CA ASP A 179 -22.32 -16.37 0.01
C ASP A 179 -21.45 -17.60 -0.25
N ARG A 180 -22.08 -18.72 -0.50
CA ARG A 180 -21.45 -19.98 -0.92
C ARG A 180 -22.02 -20.43 -2.26
N TRP A 181 -21.13 -20.49 -3.26
CA TRP A 181 -21.47 -20.99 -4.60
C TRP A 181 -20.91 -22.41 -4.78
N GLY A 182 -21.66 -23.39 -4.31
CA GLY A 182 -21.19 -24.78 -4.19
C GLY A 182 -20.08 -24.87 -3.15
N ASP A 183 -18.85 -25.29 -3.54
CA ASP A 183 -17.69 -25.38 -2.65
C ASP A 183 -16.92 -24.05 -2.52
N TRP A 184 -17.33 -23.01 -3.26
CA TRP A 184 -16.66 -21.72 -3.24
C TRP A 184 -17.25 -20.79 -2.19
N ALA A 185 -16.40 -20.18 -1.36
CA ALA A 185 -16.78 -19.03 -0.58
C ALA A 185 -16.66 -17.79 -1.47
N ALA A 186 -17.76 -17.05 -1.61
CA ALA A 186 -17.87 -15.85 -2.43
C ALA A 186 -18.04 -14.62 -1.52
N THR A 187 -17.26 -13.58 -1.75
CA THR A 187 -17.43 -12.27 -1.11
C THR A 187 -17.54 -11.21 -2.19
N MET A 188 -18.66 -10.49 -2.22
CA MET A 188 -18.91 -9.36 -3.12
C MET A 188 -18.91 -8.07 -2.31
N ASN A 189 -18.24 -7.06 -2.84
CA ASN A 189 -18.18 -5.74 -2.25
C ASN A 189 -18.53 -4.69 -3.32
N LEU A 190 -19.49 -3.80 -3.05
CA LEU A 190 -19.84 -2.67 -3.90
C LEU A 190 -19.61 -1.39 -3.10
N LEU A 191 -19.00 -0.39 -3.72
CA LEU A 191 -18.64 0.86 -3.05
C LEU A 191 -18.96 2.09 -3.89
N ALA A 192 -19.21 3.19 -3.17
CA ALA A 192 -19.33 4.53 -3.76
C ALA A 192 -18.76 5.56 -2.78
N GLY A 193 -18.05 6.56 -3.30
CA GLY A 193 -17.45 7.59 -2.45
C GLY A 193 -16.62 8.60 -3.21
N ASN A 194 -15.73 9.26 -2.46
CA ASN A 194 -14.74 10.20 -2.97
C ASN A 194 -13.49 10.19 -2.08
N GLU A 195 -12.41 10.80 -2.55
CA GLU A 195 -11.21 11.06 -1.76
C GLU A 195 -10.55 12.38 -2.19
N ASN A 196 -9.94 13.07 -1.22
CA ASN A 196 -9.09 14.21 -1.44
C ASN A 196 -7.80 14.03 -0.64
N VAL A 197 -6.69 13.85 -1.34
CA VAL A 197 -5.36 13.71 -0.75
C VAL A 197 -4.61 15.02 -0.94
N GLU A 198 -4.26 15.68 0.16
CA GLU A 198 -3.41 16.86 0.18
C GLU A 198 -1.95 16.46 0.47
N ASP A 199 -1.00 17.15 -0.15
CA ASP A 199 0.45 16.92 0.00
C ASP A 199 0.87 15.45 -0.24
N SER A 200 0.38 14.88 -1.34
CA SER A 200 0.60 13.50 -1.72
C SER A 200 2.08 13.12 -1.80
N GLY A 201 2.50 12.15 -0.99
CA GLY A 201 3.85 11.56 -1.04
C GLY A 201 4.19 11.01 -2.43
N TYR A 202 3.22 10.42 -3.14
CA TYR A 202 3.35 9.96 -4.51
C TYR A 202 3.85 11.07 -5.43
N TRP A 203 3.21 12.23 -5.43
CA TRP A 203 3.58 13.34 -6.31
C TRP A 203 4.87 14.04 -5.89
N GLN A 204 5.27 13.96 -4.61
CA GLN A 204 6.57 14.44 -4.15
C GLN A 204 7.74 13.60 -4.71
N ILE A 205 7.51 12.30 -4.96
CA ILE A 205 8.49 11.45 -5.66
C ILE A 205 8.73 11.96 -7.09
N TYR A 206 7.65 12.38 -7.75
CA TYR A 206 7.68 12.79 -9.16
C TYR A 206 8.08 14.25 -9.39
N ASN A 207 7.84 15.13 -8.43
CA ASN A 207 7.98 16.57 -8.60
C ASN A 207 8.94 17.25 -7.60
N GLY A 208 9.54 16.46 -6.71
CA GLY A 208 10.46 16.91 -5.68
C GLY A 208 9.82 17.02 -4.30
N GLN A 209 10.64 16.91 -3.25
CA GLN A 209 10.21 16.85 -1.86
C GLN A 209 9.48 18.11 -1.36
N GLN A 210 9.67 19.26 -2.02
CA GLN A 210 9.04 20.53 -1.68
C GLN A 210 7.77 20.79 -2.50
N SER A 211 7.42 19.89 -3.43
CA SER A 211 6.20 20.04 -4.21
C SER A 211 4.98 19.83 -3.31
N GLN A 212 3.95 20.62 -3.55
CA GLN A 212 2.65 20.48 -2.92
C GLN A 212 1.67 19.96 -3.95
N SER A 213 0.80 19.07 -3.54
CA SER A 213 -0.18 18.46 -4.43
C SER A 213 -1.55 18.38 -3.78
N SER A 214 -2.59 18.50 -4.60
CA SER A 214 -3.95 18.15 -4.23
C SER A 214 -4.45 17.16 -5.29
N VAL A 215 -4.83 15.96 -4.86
CA VAL A 215 -5.37 14.90 -5.71
C VAL A 215 -6.80 14.63 -5.29
N LYS A 216 -7.74 14.77 -6.21
CA LYS A 216 -9.15 14.48 -5.98
C LYS A 216 -9.60 13.32 -6.85
N TRP A 217 -10.28 12.38 -6.21
CA TRP A 217 -11.07 11.36 -6.87
C TRP A 217 -12.52 11.54 -6.47
N ASP A 218 -13.31 12.07 -7.40
CA ASP A 218 -14.74 12.25 -7.23
C ASP A 218 -15.50 11.11 -7.92
N HIS A 219 -16.75 10.86 -7.47
CA HIS A 219 -17.65 9.86 -8.06
C HIS A 219 -17.01 8.47 -8.14
N ILE A 220 -16.23 8.08 -7.12
CA ILE A 220 -15.71 6.71 -7.03
C ILE A 220 -16.90 5.76 -7.00
N LEU A 221 -16.94 4.81 -7.93
CA LEU A 221 -17.94 3.76 -8.00
C LEU A 221 -17.26 2.46 -8.45
N GLY A 222 -17.55 1.38 -7.78
CA GLY A 222 -16.95 0.10 -8.15
C GLY A 222 -17.18 -1.00 -7.14
N GLY A 223 -16.31 -1.99 -7.17
CA GLY A 223 -16.35 -3.10 -6.24
C GLY A 223 -15.38 -4.21 -6.58
N ASP A 224 -15.44 -5.24 -5.79
CA ASP A 224 -14.64 -6.45 -5.97
C ASP A 224 -15.46 -7.72 -5.71
N LEU A 225 -15.00 -8.81 -6.32
CA LEU A 225 -15.48 -10.16 -6.09
C LEU A 225 -14.29 -11.04 -5.76
N SER A 226 -14.30 -11.65 -4.57
CA SER A 226 -13.36 -12.68 -4.17
C SER A 226 -14.04 -14.05 -4.13
N LEU A 227 -13.39 -15.04 -4.74
CA LEU A 227 -13.82 -16.44 -4.75
C LEU A 227 -12.69 -17.28 -4.16
N MET A 228 -12.98 -18.00 -3.08
CA MET A 228 -12.01 -18.82 -2.38
C MET A 228 -12.50 -20.28 -2.28
N ARG A 229 -11.61 -21.20 -2.56
CA ARG A 229 -11.84 -22.64 -2.34
C ARG A 229 -10.54 -23.31 -1.90
N ASP A 230 -10.55 -23.88 -0.71
CA ASP A 230 -9.39 -24.57 -0.10
C ASP A 230 -8.13 -23.67 -0.12
N TRP A 231 -7.15 -24.06 -0.93
CA TRP A 231 -5.86 -23.39 -1.09
C TRP A 231 -5.80 -22.35 -2.21
N PHE A 232 -6.91 -22.15 -2.94
CA PHE A 232 -6.96 -21.25 -4.10
C PHE A 232 -7.91 -20.07 -3.84
N GLU A 233 -7.48 -18.87 -4.21
CA GLU A 233 -8.30 -17.67 -4.19
C GLU A 233 -8.10 -16.88 -5.48
N MET A 234 -9.22 -16.34 -6.00
CA MET A 234 -9.25 -15.39 -7.10
C MET A 234 -9.99 -14.12 -6.66
N ARG A 235 -9.45 -12.94 -7.00
CA ARG A 235 -10.12 -11.65 -6.80
C ARG A 235 -10.19 -10.88 -8.09
N LEU A 236 -11.36 -10.29 -8.35
CA LEU A 236 -11.64 -9.40 -9.48
C LEU A 236 -12.03 -8.03 -8.94
N VAL A 237 -11.51 -6.96 -9.53
CA VAL A 237 -11.80 -5.58 -9.12
C VAL A 237 -12.16 -4.75 -10.34
N TYR A 238 -13.20 -3.91 -10.17
CA TYR A 238 -13.51 -2.81 -11.08
C TYR A 238 -13.81 -1.55 -10.28
N ILE A 239 -13.14 -0.45 -10.59
CA ILE A 239 -13.37 0.87 -9.98
C ILE A 239 -13.32 1.91 -11.09
N GLN A 240 -14.21 2.90 -11.04
CA GLN A 240 -14.14 4.10 -11.87
C GLN A 240 -14.22 5.35 -10.99
N SER A 241 -13.64 6.45 -11.43
CA SER A 241 -13.73 7.76 -10.79
C SER A 241 -13.41 8.87 -11.77
N ASP A 242 -13.84 10.10 -11.43
CA ASP A 242 -13.31 11.31 -12.00
C ASP A 242 -12.11 11.77 -11.17
N THR A 243 -10.99 12.05 -11.82
CA THR A 243 -9.75 12.42 -11.13
C THR A 243 -9.21 13.75 -11.63
N SER A 244 -8.71 14.57 -10.69
CA SER A 244 -7.99 15.81 -10.98
C SER A 244 -6.80 15.98 -10.05
N ARG A 245 -5.76 16.66 -10.53
CA ARG A 245 -4.53 16.90 -9.78
C ARG A 245 -4.09 18.33 -9.96
N VAL A 246 -3.63 18.95 -8.87
CA VAL A 246 -2.97 20.25 -8.90
C VAL A 246 -1.63 20.12 -8.20
N ILE A 247 -0.55 20.43 -8.91
CA ILE A 247 0.81 20.34 -8.39
C ILE A 247 1.47 21.71 -8.48
N THR A 248 2.02 22.17 -7.36
CA THR A 248 2.74 23.43 -7.23
C THR A 248 4.11 23.21 -6.59
N ASN A 249 4.99 24.22 -6.65
CA ASN A 249 6.35 24.16 -6.11
C ASN A 249 7.18 22.96 -6.62
N SER A 250 6.91 22.53 -7.86
CA SER A 250 7.68 21.45 -8.50
C SER A 250 9.09 21.95 -8.84
N ILE A 251 10.08 21.05 -8.80
CA ILE A 251 11.46 21.31 -9.24
C ILE A 251 11.51 21.69 -10.73
N THR A 252 10.62 21.08 -11.53
CA THR A 252 10.46 21.41 -12.95
C THR A 252 9.10 22.08 -13.18
N PRO A 253 8.98 23.01 -14.15
CA PRO A 253 7.69 23.59 -14.48
C PRO A 253 6.66 22.51 -14.87
N VAL A 254 5.49 22.57 -14.24
CA VAL A 254 4.36 21.68 -14.57
C VAL A 254 3.61 22.33 -15.74
N THR A 255 3.60 21.68 -16.87
CA THR A 255 2.90 22.14 -18.09
C THR A 255 1.79 21.19 -18.54
N ASP A 256 1.72 19.98 -17.98
CA ASP A 256 0.70 19.01 -18.28
C ASP A 256 -0.66 19.47 -17.71
N PRO A 257 -1.68 19.69 -18.55
CA PRO A 257 -3.03 20.08 -18.08
C PRO A 257 -3.62 19.11 -17.07
N PHE A 258 -3.27 17.83 -17.14
CA PHE A 258 -3.68 16.80 -16.19
C PHE A 258 -3.16 17.04 -14.77
N LEU A 259 -2.01 17.73 -14.63
CA LEU A 259 -1.40 18.12 -13.36
C LEU A 259 -1.74 19.57 -12.96
N LEU A 260 -2.55 20.27 -13.76
CA LEU A 260 -3.01 21.63 -13.54
C LEU A 260 -4.52 21.73 -13.20
N GLY A 261 -5.12 20.62 -12.80
CA GLY A 261 -6.49 20.56 -12.30
C GLY A 261 -7.54 20.13 -13.33
N ASN A 262 -7.17 19.76 -14.56
CA ASN A 262 -8.13 19.22 -15.50
C ASN A 262 -8.66 17.87 -15.01
N VAL A 263 -9.99 17.74 -15.02
CA VAL A 263 -10.68 16.51 -14.64
C VAL A 263 -10.61 15.51 -15.78
N THR A 264 -10.27 14.28 -15.45
CA THR A 264 -10.35 13.15 -16.39
C THR A 264 -10.98 11.93 -15.72
N GLN A 265 -11.71 11.15 -16.50
CA GLN A 265 -12.23 9.86 -16.03
C GLN A 265 -11.09 8.83 -16.01
N GLN A 266 -11.08 8.00 -14.98
CA GLN A 266 -10.23 6.81 -14.91
C GLN A 266 -11.04 5.56 -14.63
N LYS A 267 -10.54 4.43 -15.12
CA LYS A 267 -11.09 3.09 -14.87
C LYS A 267 -9.97 2.16 -14.46
N ILE A 268 -10.20 1.41 -13.41
CA ILE A 268 -9.24 0.50 -12.80
C ILE A 268 -9.80 -0.91 -12.91
N TYR A 269 -8.99 -1.81 -13.42
CA TYR A 269 -9.28 -3.24 -13.52
C TYR A 269 -8.16 -4.00 -12.86
N SER A 270 -8.47 -4.89 -11.93
CA SER A 270 -7.48 -5.78 -11.34
C SER A 270 -7.98 -7.21 -11.27
N VAL A 271 -7.06 -8.15 -11.43
CA VAL A 271 -7.28 -9.56 -11.18
C VAL A 271 -6.11 -10.14 -10.41
N ALA A 272 -6.40 -10.87 -9.33
CA ALA A 272 -5.40 -11.58 -8.55
C ALA A 272 -5.74 -13.08 -8.46
N PHE A 273 -4.70 -13.91 -8.48
CA PHE A 273 -4.78 -15.36 -8.24
C PHE A 273 -3.77 -15.73 -7.18
N ASN A 274 -4.23 -16.42 -6.15
CA ASN A 274 -3.42 -16.82 -5.03
C ASN A 274 -3.54 -18.32 -4.77
N ILE A 275 -2.40 -18.91 -4.50
CA ILE A 275 -2.27 -20.31 -4.05
C ILE A 275 -1.58 -20.28 -2.72
N ASP A 276 -2.19 -20.91 -1.71
CA ASP A 276 -1.63 -21.00 -0.37
C ASP A 276 -1.87 -22.38 0.21
N THR A 277 -0.83 -23.22 0.13
CA THR A 277 -0.83 -24.60 0.68
C THR A 277 0.06 -24.66 1.91
N SER A 278 0.13 -25.82 2.56
CA SER A 278 1.08 -26.05 3.67
C SER A 278 2.53 -25.71 3.27
N ASP A 279 2.93 -26.05 2.05
CA ASP A 279 4.32 -26.00 1.60
C ASP A 279 4.60 -24.88 0.62
N TRP A 280 3.61 -24.49 -0.20
CA TRP A 280 3.80 -23.56 -1.30
C TRP A 280 2.91 -22.33 -1.18
N LEU A 281 3.50 -21.19 -1.51
CA LEU A 281 2.85 -19.91 -1.65
C LEU A 281 3.05 -19.43 -3.08
N ALA A 282 1.97 -19.10 -3.80
CA ALA A 282 2.09 -18.36 -5.05
C ALA A 282 1.12 -17.18 -5.04
N ARG A 283 1.57 -16.05 -5.58
CA ARG A 283 0.80 -14.80 -5.71
C ARG A 283 0.96 -14.31 -7.13
N SER A 284 -0.14 -13.91 -7.76
CA SER A 284 -0.07 -13.16 -9.00
C SER A 284 -1.17 -12.12 -9.03
N GLU A 285 -0.85 -10.94 -9.54
CA GLU A 285 -1.78 -9.83 -9.64
C GLU A 285 -1.49 -9.03 -10.91
N PHE A 286 -2.56 -8.59 -11.60
CA PHE A 286 -2.51 -7.77 -12.80
C PHE A 286 -3.45 -6.59 -12.61
N LEU A 287 -2.97 -5.39 -12.90
CA LEU A 287 -3.71 -4.15 -12.80
C LEU A 287 -3.60 -3.37 -14.10
N VAL A 288 -4.71 -2.78 -14.52
CA VAL A 288 -4.75 -1.78 -15.60
C VAL A 288 -5.49 -0.55 -15.09
N ILE A 289 -4.89 0.62 -15.27
CA ILE A 289 -5.52 1.92 -15.01
C ILE A 289 -5.61 2.65 -16.34
N ASP A 290 -6.82 2.86 -16.82
CA ASP A 290 -7.11 3.51 -18.09
C ASP A 290 -7.59 4.95 -17.85
N ARG A 291 -6.84 5.92 -18.38
CA ARG A 291 -7.10 7.36 -18.24
C ARG A 291 -7.13 8.03 -19.60
N PRO A 292 -8.17 7.78 -20.41
CA PRO A 292 -8.20 8.25 -21.79
C PRO A 292 -8.10 9.78 -21.88
N GLY A 293 -8.73 10.53 -20.99
CA GLY A 293 -8.66 12.00 -20.97
C GLY A 293 -7.28 12.56 -20.67
N ALA A 294 -6.44 11.83 -19.93
CA ALA A 294 -5.03 12.15 -19.72
C ALA A 294 -4.12 11.56 -20.81
N GLY A 295 -4.66 10.69 -21.68
CA GLY A 295 -3.90 10.03 -22.71
C GLY A 295 -2.95 8.94 -22.24
N PHE A 296 -3.13 8.41 -21.02
CA PHE A 296 -2.25 7.38 -20.44
C PHE A 296 -3.00 6.12 -20.05
N ARG A 297 -2.31 5.00 -20.18
CA ARG A 297 -2.72 3.71 -19.64
C ARG A 297 -1.58 3.11 -18.85
N ASP A 298 -1.86 2.72 -17.61
CA ASP A 298 -0.89 2.11 -16.74
C ASP A 298 -1.16 0.62 -16.60
N HIS A 299 -0.09 -0.16 -16.60
CA HIS A 299 -0.09 -1.60 -16.39
C HIS A 299 0.83 -1.93 -15.23
N ALA A 300 0.32 -2.70 -14.27
CA ALA A 300 1.15 -3.28 -13.22
C ALA A 300 0.92 -4.78 -13.16
N GLN A 301 1.96 -5.52 -12.88
CA GLN A 301 1.90 -6.97 -12.73
C GLN A 301 2.87 -7.46 -11.67
N LEU A 302 2.44 -8.52 -10.97
CA LEU A 302 3.18 -9.16 -9.90
C LEU A 302 3.11 -10.68 -10.08
N GLY A 303 4.23 -11.36 -9.91
CA GLY A 303 4.32 -12.79 -9.75
C GLY A 303 5.29 -13.13 -8.62
N ALA A 304 4.86 -13.98 -7.68
CA ALA A 304 5.72 -14.45 -6.61
C ALA A 304 5.46 -15.94 -6.33
N VAL A 305 6.53 -16.67 -6.05
CA VAL A 305 6.48 -18.08 -5.65
C VAL A 305 7.39 -18.30 -4.46
N GLY A 306 6.86 -18.92 -3.42
CA GLY A 306 7.59 -19.23 -2.20
C GLY A 306 7.37 -20.66 -1.72
N ARG A 307 8.33 -21.15 -0.92
CA ARG A 307 8.26 -22.44 -0.26
C ARG A 307 8.45 -22.30 1.24
N ARG A 308 7.56 -22.96 2.00
CA ARG A 308 7.65 -23.06 3.46
C ARG A 308 8.42 -24.31 3.87
N PHE A 309 9.24 -24.18 4.89
CA PHE A 309 9.95 -25.29 5.53
C PHE A 309 10.14 -24.97 7.02
N GLY A 310 9.32 -25.61 7.86
CA GLY A 310 9.22 -25.26 9.28
C GLY A 310 8.75 -23.83 9.47
N HIS A 311 9.50 -23.02 10.23
CA HIS A 311 9.22 -21.62 10.46
C HIS A 311 9.71 -20.68 9.35
N TRP A 312 10.33 -21.21 8.30
CA TRP A 312 10.91 -20.43 7.23
C TRP A 312 9.99 -20.35 6.01
N LEU A 313 9.99 -19.19 5.35
CA LEU A 313 9.46 -18.99 4.00
C LEU A 313 10.55 -18.34 3.15
N LEU A 314 10.94 -19.00 2.06
CA LEU A 314 11.74 -18.40 1.00
C LEU A 314 10.83 -18.03 -0.17
N LEU A 315 10.87 -16.77 -0.58
CA LEU A 315 10.00 -16.21 -1.63
C LEU A 315 10.85 -15.53 -2.70
N ALA A 316 10.58 -15.83 -3.96
CA ALA A 316 11.09 -15.11 -5.12
C ALA A 316 9.94 -14.33 -5.78
N THR A 317 10.19 -13.07 -6.11
CA THR A 317 9.18 -12.15 -6.64
C THR A 317 9.71 -11.44 -7.89
N ILE A 318 8.84 -11.21 -8.85
CA ILE A 318 9.03 -10.28 -9.93
C ILE A 318 7.81 -9.36 -10.02
N SER A 319 8.04 -8.06 -10.13
CA SER A 319 6.99 -7.07 -10.32
C SER A 319 7.39 -6.07 -11.39
N GLN A 320 6.42 -5.57 -12.12
CA GLN A 320 6.63 -4.62 -13.20
C GLN A 320 5.52 -3.58 -13.22
N TYR A 321 5.91 -2.33 -13.44
CA TYR A 321 5.01 -1.23 -13.77
C TYR A 321 5.40 -0.64 -15.11
N ARG A 322 4.40 -0.23 -15.90
CA ARG A 322 4.57 0.46 -17.16
C ARG A 322 3.44 1.45 -17.39
N SER A 323 3.79 2.70 -17.66
CA SER A 323 2.86 3.73 -18.11
C SER A 323 3.06 3.95 -19.60
N GLU A 324 1.99 3.84 -20.38
CA GLU A 324 2.00 3.98 -21.84
C GLU A 324 1.18 5.20 -22.24
N ALA A 325 1.77 6.06 -23.09
CA ALA A 325 1.06 7.17 -23.71
C ALA A 325 0.17 6.66 -24.84
N ILE A 326 -1.11 7.06 -24.84
CA ILE A 326 -2.04 6.78 -25.92
C ILE A 326 -1.90 7.89 -26.98
N VAL A 327 -0.93 7.74 -27.89
CA VAL A 327 -0.56 8.76 -28.87
C VAL A 327 -1.74 9.17 -29.77
N SER A 328 -2.64 8.24 -30.08
CA SER A 328 -3.88 8.54 -30.85
C SER A 328 -4.82 9.52 -30.13
N MET A 329 -4.64 9.72 -28.83
CA MET A 329 -5.38 10.70 -28.01
C MET A 329 -4.58 11.99 -27.74
N GLY A 330 -3.42 12.16 -28.39
CA GLY A 330 -2.61 13.37 -28.29
C GLY A 330 -1.64 13.40 -27.10
N ALA A 331 -1.46 12.29 -26.38
CA ALA A 331 -0.52 12.21 -25.28
C ALA A 331 0.93 12.27 -25.78
N ASP A 332 1.80 12.92 -25.02
CA ASP A 332 3.24 12.96 -25.28
C ASP A 332 3.88 11.62 -24.87
N PRO A 333 4.53 10.89 -25.80
CA PRO A 333 5.27 9.68 -25.47
C PRO A 333 6.38 9.88 -24.42
N GLN A 334 6.81 11.10 -24.15
CA GLN A 334 7.80 11.40 -23.10
C GLN A 334 7.29 11.11 -21.69
N GLY A 335 5.97 11.07 -21.47
CA GLY A 335 5.36 10.66 -20.19
C GLY A 335 5.40 9.16 -19.90
N GLN A 336 5.92 8.34 -20.80
CA GLN A 336 6.02 6.89 -20.61
C GLN A 336 7.12 6.54 -19.60
N GLU A 337 6.83 5.55 -18.76
CA GLU A 337 7.83 4.98 -17.84
C GLU A 337 7.67 3.47 -17.69
N ALA A 338 8.75 2.80 -17.30
CA ALA A 338 8.74 1.37 -17.02
C ALA A 338 9.75 1.03 -15.92
N HIS A 339 9.31 0.23 -14.96
CA HIS A 339 10.15 -0.28 -13.87
C HIS A 339 9.94 -1.78 -13.73
N THR A 340 11.02 -2.49 -13.49
CA THR A 340 10.96 -3.92 -13.15
C THR A 340 11.78 -4.15 -11.89
N ASP A 341 11.19 -4.80 -10.91
CA ASP A 341 11.86 -5.22 -9.69
C ASP A 341 11.88 -6.74 -9.57
N ARG A 342 12.98 -7.27 -9.05
CA ARG A 342 13.18 -8.67 -8.69
C ARG A 342 13.61 -8.73 -7.25
N ALA A 343 12.81 -9.41 -6.43
CA ALA A 343 13.10 -9.54 -5.01
C ALA A 343 13.24 -10.99 -4.57
N VAL A 344 14.09 -11.21 -3.58
CA VAL A 344 14.17 -12.44 -2.83
C VAL A 344 13.97 -12.11 -1.36
N THR A 345 12.96 -12.74 -0.74
CA THR A 345 12.64 -12.55 0.68
C THR A 345 12.82 -13.86 1.43
N LEU A 346 13.49 -13.79 2.56
CA LEU A 346 13.55 -14.85 3.56
C LEU A 346 12.82 -14.37 4.80
N ARG A 347 11.73 -15.06 5.18
CA ARG A 347 10.95 -14.82 6.39
C ARG A 347 11.17 -15.95 7.39
N TYR A 348 11.26 -15.61 8.66
CA TYR A 348 11.30 -16.53 9.79
C TYR A 348 10.22 -16.16 10.81
N ASP A 349 9.25 -17.05 11.00
CA ASP A 349 8.18 -16.89 11.99
C ASP A 349 8.74 -17.20 13.38
N LEU A 350 8.84 -16.19 14.24
CA LEU A 350 9.28 -16.31 15.62
C LEU A 350 8.22 -16.98 16.49
N ASN A 351 6.97 -16.61 16.25
CA ASN A 351 5.75 -17.16 16.86
C ASN A 351 4.52 -16.73 16.04
N ASP A 352 3.31 -17.04 16.50
CA ASP A 352 2.04 -16.76 15.82
C ASP A 352 1.71 -15.26 15.68
N ALA A 353 2.51 -14.37 16.25
CA ALA A 353 2.26 -12.92 16.29
C ALA A 353 3.47 -12.08 15.85
N SER A 354 4.62 -12.71 15.52
CA SER A 354 5.82 -11.96 15.13
C SER A 354 6.74 -12.74 14.20
N ASP A 355 7.39 -12.02 13.31
CA ASP A 355 8.38 -12.55 12.37
C ASP A 355 9.58 -11.61 12.18
N VAL A 356 10.61 -12.14 11.53
CA VAL A 356 11.74 -11.37 10.99
C VAL A 356 11.87 -11.70 9.53
N LYS A 357 12.09 -10.67 8.71
CA LYS A 357 12.28 -10.78 7.26
C LYS A 357 13.57 -10.14 6.82
N VAL A 358 14.20 -10.73 5.81
CA VAL A 358 15.31 -10.14 5.07
C VAL A 358 14.95 -10.18 3.60
N GLN A 359 15.06 -9.05 2.92
CA GLN A 359 14.73 -8.93 1.49
C GLN A 359 15.86 -8.22 0.75
N ILE A 360 16.13 -8.68 -0.45
CA ILE A 360 17.00 -8.00 -1.41
C ILE A 360 16.16 -7.71 -2.64
N ASP A 361 16.15 -6.47 -3.07
CA ASP A 361 15.50 -5.96 -4.27
C ASP A 361 16.55 -5.53 -5.29
N ASP A 362 16.31 -5.83 -6.57
CA ASP A 362 17.08 -5.39 -7.73
C ASP A 362 16.13 -4.76 -8.74
N GLN A 363 16.00 -3.44 -8.65
CA GLN A 363 15.12 -2.65 -9.51
C GLN A 363 15.88 -2.14 -10.74
N LYS A 364 15.24 -2.28 -11.90
CA LYS A 364 15.64 -1.68 -13.17
C LYS A 364 14.65 -0.58 -13.54
N ASP A 365 15.16 0.62 -13.68
CA ASP A 365 14.44 1.78 -14.19
C ASP A 365 14.73 1.94 -15.68
N GLN A 366 13.83 1.43 -16.49
CA GLN A 366 13.97 1.40 -17.95
C GLN A 366 13.57 2.73 -18.59
N GLY A 367 12.95 3.64 -17.83
CA GLY A 367 12.38 4.88 -18.38
C GLY A 367 11.29 4.59 -19.39
N GLY A 368 11.07 5.51 -20.32
CA GLY A 368 10.20 5.35 -21.47
C GLY A 368 10.97 5.54 -22.78
N ILE A 369 10.29 5.52 -23.93
CA ILE A 369 10.92 5.62 -25.26
C ILE A 369 11.75 6.90 -25.39
N ASN A 370 11.29 8.01 -24.83
CA ASN A 370 12.00 9.30 -24.82
C ASN A 370 12.21 9.83 -23.39
N TRP A 371 12.05 8.97 -22.39
CA TRP A 371 12.13 9.32 -20.97
C TRP A 371 13.44 8.84 -20.38
N SER A 372 14.22 9.72 -19.83
CA SER A 372 15.34 9.32 -18.99
C SER A 372 14.84 8.60 -17.74
N PRO A 373 15.54 7.55 -17.27
CA PRO A 373 15.22 6.92 -15.99
C PRO A 373 15.05 7.97 -14.88
N ARG A 374 14.02 7.80 -14.03
CA ARG A 374 13.70 8.80 -13.01
C ARG A 374 14.72 8.81 -11.88
N TYR A 375 14.88 7.67 -11.23
CA TYR A 375 15.87 7.45 -10.18
C TYR A 375 17.00 6.54 -10.63
N GLY A 376 16.85 5.88 -11.77
CA GLY A 376 17.77 4.89 -12.29
C GLY A 376 17.65 3.53 -11.59
N ASP A 377 18.58 2.65 -11.91
CA ASP A 377 18.68 1.32 -11.30
C ASP A 377 19.02 1.41 -9.82
N SER A 378 18.53 0.46 -9.03
CA SER A 378 18.80 0.42 -7.60
C SER A 378 18.80 -0.99 -7.02
N GLN A 379 19.63 -1.21 -6.01
CA GLN A 379 19.67 -2.43 -5.22
C GLN A 379 19.53 -2.07 -3.74
N LEU A 380 18.53 -2.69 -3.08
CA LEU A 380 18.21 -2.46 -1.68
C LEU A 380 18.33 -3.76 -0.89
N LEU A 381 18.90 -3.69 0.30
CA LEU A 381 18.79 -4.70 1.35
C LEU A 381 17.90 -4.13 2.46
N THR A 382 16.83 -4.86 2.81
CA THR A 382 15.93 -4.51 3.92
C THR A 382 15.85 -5.66 4.92
N ILE A 383 15.84 -5.31 6.21
CA ILE A 383 15.54 -6.22 7.32
C ILE A 383 14.35 -5.64 8.07
N ALA A 384 13.36 -6.45 8.37
CA ALA A 384 12.18 -6.04 9.13
C ALA A 384 11.89 -7.01 10.27
N TYR A 385 11.43 -6.47 11.40
CA TYR A 385 10.76 -7.19 12.46
C TYR A 385 9.31 -6.74 12.49
N ASP A 386 8.39 -7.68 12.39
CA ASP A 386 6.95 -7.43 12.40
C ASP A 386 6.30 -8.08 13.62
N ARG A 387 5.28 -7.40 14.15
CA ARG A 387 4.50 -7.90 15.29
C ARG A 387 3.06 -7.41 15.22
N VAL A 388 2.12 -8.30 15.56
CA VAL A 388 0.71 -7.98 15.85
C VAL A 388 0.42 -8.23 17.33
N PHE A 389 -0.52 -7.48 17.93
CA PHE A 389 -0.87 -7.56 19.35
C PHE A 389 -2.28 -7.05 19.62
#